data_305958cfb7e8318d2b4f78c681c3942a
#
_entry.id   305958cfb7e8318d2b4f78c681c3942a
#
_cell.length_a   1.000
_cell.length_b   1.000
_cell.length_c   1.000
_cell.angle_alpha   90.00
_cell.angle_beta   90.00
_cell.angle_gamma   90.00
#
_symmetry.space_group_name_H-M   'P 1'
#
loop_
_entity.id
_entity.type
_entity.pdbx_description
1 polymer ?
#
loop_
_entity_poly.entity_id
_entity_poly.type
_entity_poly.pdbx_seq_one_letter_code
_entity_poly.pdbx_strand_id
1 'polypeptide(L)'
;MRDHLLDLVEHTHDLGVIDLVKITGDDKTTVIGGLAEDRSVVVEGAFAQPHADFMGTFGMPNLSKLKILLNLQEYRENAQLSLTRKDTGVADGINFENATGDFKNNYRFMAAEIVNEKLKTVKFKGVTWHIEFTPTVAAIQRLKMQAQANAEEVNFTAKTDNGDLKFSFGDHSTHSGNFVFHPGVTGTLKRTWSWPIKTVISILDLTGDKTFRISDDGAAQITVDSGLAVYNYILPAQSK
;
A
#
# COMPACT_ATOMS: atom_id res chain seq x y z
N MET A 1 9.86 -16.91 4.29
CA MET A 1 10.10 -16.11 3.05
C MET A 1 8.87 -16.05 2.14
N ARG A 2 8.29 -17.18 1.71
CA ARG A 2 7.13 -17.16 0.76
C ARG A 2 5.97 -16.31 1.26
N ASP A 3 5.52 -16.49 2.50
CA ASP A 3 4.39 -15.75 3.06
C ASP A 3 4.64 -14.25 3.12
N HIS A 4 5.86 -13.82 3.47
CA HIS A 4 6.26 -12.42 3.43
C HIS A 4 6.26 -11.83 2.01
N LEU A 5 6.62 -12.63 0.99
CA LEU A 5 6.57 -12.19 -0.40
C LEU A 5 5.12 -12.10 -0.92
N LEU A 6 4.25 -13.03 -0.52
CA LEU A 6 2.82 -12.98 -0.85
C LEU A 6 2.16 -11.77 -0.20
N ASP A 7 2.40 -11.57 1.09
CA ASP A 7 1.93 -10.40 1.83
C ASP A 7 2.41 -9.08 1.20
N LEU A 8 3.69 -9.00 0.85
CA LEU A 8 4.26 -7.83 0.19
C LEU A 8 3.57 -7.55 -1.16
N VAL A 9 3.35 -8.57 -1.98
CA VAL A 9 2.69 -8.42 -3.28
C VAL A 9 1.22 -7.98 -3.11
N GLU A 10 0.49 -8.59 -2.18
CA GLU A 10 -0.90 -8.22 -1.86
C GLU A 10 -0.98 -6.75 -1.44
N HIS A 11 -0.07 -6.33 -0.54
CA HIS A 11 -0.10 -4.98 0.05
C HIS A 11 0.61 -3.90 -0.79
N THR A 12 1.14 -4.22 -1.96
CA THR A 12 1.77 -3.26 -2.87
C THR A 12 1.27 -3.38 -4.30
N HIS A 13 1.57 -4.46 -4.99
CA HIS A 13 1.22 -4.65 -6.41
C HIS A 13 -0.30 -4.70 -6.64
N ASP A 14 -1.05 -5.34 -5.75
CA ASP A 14 -2.49 -5.54 -5.91
C ASP A 14 -3.30 -4.25 -5.75
N LEU A 15 -2.68 -3.17 -5.28
CA LEU A 15 -3.23 -1.81 -5.39
C LEU A 15 -3.37 -1.33 -6.85
N GLY A 16 -2.64 -1.94 -7.78
CA GLY A 16 -2.68 -1.62 -9.20
C GLY A 16 -1.84 -0.40 -9.62
N VAL A 17 -1.13 0.24 -8.67
CA VAL A 17 -0.36 1.48 -8.91
C VAL A 17 1.11 1.37 -8.49
N ILE A 18 1.53 0.26 -7.89
CA ILE A 18 2.90 0.03 -7.43
C ILE A 18 3.45 -1.24 -8.07
N ASP A 19 4.53 -1.11 -8.83
CA ASP A 19 5.22 -2.24 -9.47
C ASP A 19 6.71 -2.34 -9.08
N LEU A 20 7.18 -1.47 -8.22
CA LEU A 20 8.53 -1.46 -7.67
C LEU A 20 8.48 -1.13 -6.19
N VAL A 21 9.11 -1.97 -5.37
CA VAL A 21 9.36 -1.67 -3.95
C VAL A 21 10.85 -1.71 -3.64
N LYS A 22 11.25 -0.88 -2.68
CA LYS A 22 12.58 -0.90 -2.08
C LYS A 22 12.52 -1.62 -0.75
N ILE A 23 13.41 -2.57 -0.55
CA ILE A 23 13.62 -3.23 0.73
C ILE A 23 14.92 -2.69 1.32
N THR A 24 14.89 -2.37 2.62
CA THR A 24 16.08 -2.03 3.40
C THR A 24 16.03 -2.83 4.70
N GLY A 25 16.93 -3.80 4.82
CA GLY A 25 16.99 -4.70 5.96
C GLY A 25 18.31 -4.68 6.70
N ASP A 26 18.23 -4.80 8.00
CA ASP A 26 19.34 -5.03 8.91
C ASP A 26 18.95 -6.10 9.96
N ASP A 27 19.76 -6.27 11.00
CA ASP A 27 19.51 -7.22 12.10
C ASP A 27 18.34 -6.83 13.01
N LYS A 28 17.79 -5.62 12.87
CA LYS A 28 16.72 -5.07 13.73
C LYS A 28 15.43 -4.85 12.99
N THR A 29 15.51 -4.49 11.71
CA THR A 29 14.34 -4.08 10.95
C THR A 29 14.42 -4.53 9.49
N THR A 30 13.28 -4.74 8.86
CA THR A 30 13.15 -4.86 7.41
C THR A 30 12.06 -3.90 6.95
N VAL A 31 12.47 -2.83 6.28
CA VAL A 31 11.61 -1.72 5.86
C VAL A 31 11.27 -1.85 4.38
N ILE A 32 10.03 -1.53 4.04
CA ILE A 32 9.47 -1.56 2.69
C ILE A 32 9.15 -0.13 2.28
N GLY A 33 9.65 0.31 1.13
CA GLY A 33 9.31 1.60 0.55
C GLY A 33 8.75 1.45 -0.85
N GLY A 34 7.66 2.12 -1.16
CA GLY A 34 7.03 2.12 -2.47
C GLY A 34 6.48 3.50 -2.82
N LEU A 35 6.39 3.78 -4.11
CA LEU A 35 5.83 5.01 -4.64
C LEU A 35 5.04 4.69 -5.90
N ALA A 36 3.79 5.12 -5.95
CA ALA A 36 3.01 5.07 -7.18
C ALA A 36 3.66 5.95 -8.27
N GLU A 37 3.62 5.51 -9.53
CA GLU A 37 4.27 6.20 -10.63
C GLU A 37 3.74 7.62 -10.82
N ASP A 38 2.44 7.82 -10.61
CA ASP A 38 1.75 9.11 -10.60
C ASP A 38 1.88 9.89 -9.27
N ARG A 39 2.62 9.34 -8.30
CA ARG A 39 2.81 9.89 -6.94
C ARG A 39 1.52 10.02 -6.11
N SER A 40 0.47 9.34 -6.49
CA SER A 40 -0.81 9.36 -5.76
C SER A 40 -0.75 8.65 -4.42
N VAL A 41 0.21 7.72 -4.24
CA VAL A 41 0.41 6.95 -3.01
C VAL A 41 1.90 6.78 -2.72
N VAL A 42 2.29 7.06 -1.50
CA VAL A 42 3.57 6.63 -0.92
C VAL A 42 3.30 5.49 0.05
N VAL A 43 4.05 4.40 -0.07
CA VAL A 43 3.98 3.28 0.88
C VAL A 43 5.23 3.26 1.72
N GLU A 44 5.05 3.29 3.03
CA GLU A 44 6.09 3.07 4.02
C GLU A 44 5.66 1.90 4.89
N GLY A 45 6.38 0.78 4.80
CA GLY A 45 6.04 -0.43 5.55
C GLY A 45 7.25 -1.00 6.29
N ALA A 46 6.95 -1.88 7.24
CA ALA A 46 7.97 -2.67 7.92
C ALA A 46 7.41 -4.04 8.27
N PHE A 47 8.21 -5.08 8.10
CA PHE A 47 7.86 -6.39 8.64
C PHE A 47 7.80 -6.37 10.16
N ALA A 48 6.88 -7.13 10.74
CA ALA A 48 6.72 -7.26 12.18
C ALA A 48 7.99 -7.78 12.88
N GLN A 49 8.79 -8.57 12.15
CA GLN A 49 10.11 -9.04 12.58
C GLN A 49 11.12 -8.84 11.45
N PRO A 50 12.40 -8.57 11.75
CA PRO A 50 13.43 -8.48 10.73
C PRO A 50 13.55 -9.81 9.98
N HIS A 51 13.64 -9.74 8.66
CA HIS A 51 13.78 -10.95 7.83
C HIS A 51 15.25 -11.20 7.52
N ALA A 52 15.82 -12.26 8.09
CA ALA A 52 17.26 -12.59 7.98
C ALA A 52 17.78 -12.68 6.54
N ASP A 53 16.91 -13.04 5.60
CA ASP A 53 17.27 -13.11 4.19
C ASP A 53 17.34 -11.74 3.51
N PHE A 54 16.60 -10.73 3.97
CA PHE A 54 16.47 -9.42 3.31
C PHE A 54 17.47 -8.39 3.84
N MET A 55 18.73 -8.80 3.97
CA MET A 55 19.81 -7.94 4.43
C MET A 55 20.32 -7.00 3.33
N GLY A 56 20.56 -5.73 3.69
CA GLY A 56 21.02 -4.67 2.79
C GLY A 56 19.87 -3.92 2.12
N THR A 57 20.22 -3.15 1.07
CA THR A 57 19.23 -2.38 0.28
C THR A 57 19.15 -2.92 -1.13
N PHE A 58 17.95 -3.20 -1.61
CA PHE A 58 17.68 -3.63 -2.98
C PHE A 58 16.24 -3.28 -3.39
N GLY A 59 15.98 -3.31 -4.69
CA GLY A 59 14.63 -3.14 -5.22
C GLY A 59 14.04 -4.46 -5.72
N MET A 60 12.74 -4.61 -5.58
CA MET A 60 11.97 -5.68 -6.22
C MET A 60 11.11 -5.06 -7.33
N PRO A 61 11.60 -5.07 -8.59
CA PRO A 61 10.88 -4.52 -9.74
C PRO A 61 9.96 -5.57 -10.37
N ASN A 62 8.98 -5.12 -11.17
CA ASN A 62 8.09 -6.02 -11.89
C ASN A 62 7.39 -7.01 -10.93
N LEU A 63 6.69 -6.46 -9.96
CA LEU A 63 5.99 -7.24 -8.93
C LEU A 63 4.92 -8.15 -9.53
N SER A 64 4.40 -7.82 -10.71
CA SER A 64 3.50 -8.71 -11.47
C SER A 64 4.15 -10.05 -11.79
N LYS A 65 5.43 -10.06 -12.18
CA LYS A 65 6.20 -11.30 -12.39
C LYS A 65 6.39 -12.06 -11.09
N LEU A 66 6.71 -11.37 -10.00
CA LEU A 66 6.84 -12.02 -8.68
C LEU A 66 5.52 -12.67 -8.27
N LYS A 67 4.39 -11.97 -8.44
CA LYS A 67 3.05 -12.50 -8.18
C LYS A 67 2.77 -13.77 -8.99
N ILE A 68 3.10 -13.75 -10.29
CA ILE A 68 2.94 -14.93 -11.15
C ILE A 68 3.76 -16.10 -10.61
N LEU A 69 5.07 -15.91 -10.34
CA LEU A 69 5.94 -16.96 -9.85
C LEU A 69 5.44 -17.56 -8.53
N LEU A 70 5.03 -16.69 -7.58
CA LEU A 70 4.46 -17.13 -6.31
C LEU A 70 3.17 -17.94 -6.46
N ASN A 71 2.43 -17.78 -7.54
CA ASN A 71 1.14 -18.44 -7.77
C ASN A 71 1.20 -19.61 -8.77
N LEU A 72 2.36 -19.88 -9.38
CA LEU A 72 2.51 -21.06 -10.24
C LEU A 72 2.25 -22.34 -9.44
N GLN A 73 1.51 -23.27 -10.04
CA GLN A 73 1.18 -24.54 -9.40
C GLN A 73 2.45 -25.32 -8.99
N GLU A 74 3.47 -25.31 -9.82
CA GLU A 74 4.78 -25.94 -9.58
C GLU A 74 5.50 -25.43 -8.33
N TYR A 75 5.13 -24.22 -7.86
CA TYR A 75 5.76 -23.60 -6.68
C TYR A 75 4.84 -23.49 -5.46
N ARG A 76 3.64 -24.09 -5.51
CA ARG A 76 2.71 -24.02 -4.37
C ARG A 76 3.09 -24.92 -3.22
N GLU A 77 3.53 -26.15 -3.54
CA GLU A 77 3.82 -27.18 -2.54
C GLU A 77 5.27 -27.63 -2.63
N ASN A 78 5.94 -27.65 -1.48
CA ASN A 78 7.32 -28.15 -1.33
C ASN A 78 8.36 -27.49 -2.26
N ALA A 79 8.07 -26.33 -2.82
CA ALA A 79 9.04 -25.59 -3.61
C ALA A 79 10.13 -24.98 -2.73
N GLN A 80 11.36 -24.96 -3.25
CA GLN A 80 12.48 -24.29 -2.62
C GLN A 80 12.62 -22.89 -3.17
N LEU A 81 12.51 -21.88 -2.30
CA LEU A 81 12.83 -20.49 -2.58
C LEU A 81 14.15 -20.17 -1.89
N SER A 82 15.17 -19.85 -2.67
CA SER A 82 16.49 -19.51 -2.15
C SER A 82 16.95 -18.17 -2.69
N LEU A 83 17.57 -17.36 -1.82
CA LEU A 83 18.15 -16.09 -2.22
C LEU A 83 19.48 -16.31 -2.94
N THR A 84 19.64 -15.62 -4.07
CA THR A 84 20.96 -15.38 -4.66
C THR A 84 21.57 -14.13 -4.04
N ARG A 85 22.88 -14.15 -3.88
CA ARG A 85 23.65 -13.04 -3.29
C ARG A 85 24.86 -12.72 -4.16
N LYS A 86 25.22 -11.45 -4.19
CA LYS A 86 26.49 -10.98 -4.75
C LYS A 86 27.65 -11.41 -3.83
N ASP A 87 28.88 -11.30 -4.32
CA ASP A 87 30.11 -11.54 -3.53
C ASP A 87 30.18 -10.63 -2.29
N THR A 88 29.49 -9.48 -2.31
CA THR A 88 29.35 -8.56 -1.19
C THR A 88 28.36 -9.02 -0.11
N GLY A 89 27.69 -10.15 -0.30
CA GLY A 89 26.66 -10.67 0.61
C GLY A 89 25.27 -10.08 0.43
N VAL A 90 25.12 -9.03 -0.38
CA VAL A 90 23.81 -8.38 -0.64
C VAL A 90 22.96 -9.28 -1.52
N ALA A 91 21.68 -9.43 -1.15
CA ALA A 91 20.71 -10.19 -1.94
C ALA A 91 20.52 -9.56 -3.35
N ASP A 92 20.54 -10.39 -4.40
CA ASP A 92 20.41 -9.94 -5.79
C ASP A 92 19.29 -10.66 -6.57
N GLY A 93 18.62 -11.62 -5.96
CA GLY A 93 17.49 -12.32 -6.57
C GLY A 93 16.95 -13.48 -5.74
N ILE A 94 15.92 -14.11 -6.26
CA ILE A 94 15.30 -15.32 -5.70
C ILE A 94 15.30 -16.40 -6.79
N ASN A 95 15.84 -17.57 -6.46
CA ASN A 95 15.64 -18.78 -7.24
C ASN A 95 14.41 -19.52 -6.74
N PHE A 96 13.58 -19.90 -7.67
CA PHE A 96 12.42 -20.76 -7.47
C PHE A 96 12.72 -22.13 -8.08
N GLU A 97 12.57 -23.18 -7.30
CA GLU A 97 12.75 -24.56 -7.74
C GLU A 97 11.58 -25.39 -7.22
N ASN A 98 10.96 -26.19 -8.09
CA ASN A 98 9.88 -27.09 -7.66
C ASN A 98 10.43 -28.29 -6.86
N ALA A 99 9.54 -29.10 -6.31
CA ALA A 99 9.90 -30.23 -5.45
C ALA A 99 10.80 -31.28 -6.13
N THR A 100 10.69 -31.45 -7.45
CA THR A 100 11.47 -32.41 -8.25
C THR A 100 12.79 -31.85 -8.80
N GLY A 101 12.97 -30.53 -8.72
CA GLY A 101 14.20 -29.87 -9.15
C GLY A 101 14.33 -29.66 -10.67
N ASP A 102 13.29 -29.97 -11.45
CA ASP A 102 13.27 -29.92 -12.90
C ASP A 102 12.56 -28.68 -13.48
N PHE A 103 11.89 -27.88 -12.64
CA PHE A 103 11.25 -26.64 -13.04
C PHE A 103 11.81 -25.48 -12.20
N LYS A 104 12.53 -24.55 -12.87
CA LYS A 104 13.27 -23.48 -12.20
C LYS A 104 13.02 -22.13 -12.83
N ASN A 105 12.92 -21.10 -12.00
CA ASN A 105 12.86 -19.70 -12.41
C ASN A 105 13.72 -18.84 -11.51
N ASN A 106 14.14 -17.70 -12.02
CA ASN A 106 14.84 -16.69 -11.26
C ASN A 106 14.09 -15.35 -11.32
N TYR A 107 14.01 -14.68 -10.19
CA TYR A 107 13.50 -13.30 -10.07
C TYR A 107 14.63 -12.41 -9.57
N ARG A 108 15.06 -11.45 -10.41
CA ARG A 108 16.20 -10.57 -10.14
C ARG A 108 15.82 -9.34 -9.38
N PHE A 109 16.65 -8.96 -8.43
CA PHE A 109 16.52 -7.71 -7.70
C PHE A 109 17.25 -6.56 -8.42
N MET A 110 16.80 -5.35 -8.16
CA MET A 110 17.40 -4.12 -8.63
C MET A 110 18.46 -3.66 -7.62
N ALA A 111 19.62 -3.20 -8.10
CA ALA A 111 20.68 -2.70 -7.24
C ALA A 111 20.27 -1.47 -6.45
N ALA A 112 20.88 -1.27 -5.27
CA ALA A 112 20.56 -0.20 -4.34
C ALA A 112 20.64 1.19 -4.98
N GLU A 113 21.66 1.45 -5.80
CA GLU A 113 21.87 2.72 -6.47
C GLU A 113 20.70 3.07 -7.39
N ILE A 114 20.23 2.07 -8.16
CA ILE A 114 19.14 2.25 -9.14
C ILE A 114 17.81 2.43 -8.43
N VAL A 115 17.50 1.60 -7.42
CA VAL A 115 16.23 1.73 -6.69
C VAL A 115 16.15 3.02 -5.89
N ASN A 116 17.27 3.48 -5.31
CA ASN A 116 17.33 4.76 -4.61
C ASN A 116 17.13 5.95 -5.55
N GLU A 117 17.57 5.86 -6.80
CA GLU A 117 17.32 6.88 -7.81
C GLU A 117 15.86 6.89 -8.24
N LYS A 118 15.28 5.70 -8.53
CA LYS A 118 13.88 5.57 -8.98
C LYS A 118 12.87 5.95 -7.90
N LEU A 119 13.10 5.51 -6.67
CA LEU A 119 12.28 5.81 -5.51
C LEU A 119 12.91 6.92 -4.68
N LYS A 120 13.29 8.04 -5.34
CA LYS A 120 13.68 9.26 -4.63
C LYS A 120 12.54 9.64 -3.70
N THR A 121 12.73 9.34 -2.44
CA THR A 121 11.71 9.52 -1.40
C THR A 121 11.36 10.99 -1.32
N VAL A 122 10.13 11.32 -1.66
CA VAL A 122 9.51 12.51 -1.10
C VAL A 122 9.44 12.21 0.39
N LYS A 123 10.39 12.76 1.17
CA LYS A 123 10.32 12.65 2.63
C LYS A 123 9.02 13.30 3.04
N PHE A 124 8.08 12.49 3.48
CA PHE A 124 6.87 12.99 4.11
C PHE A 124 7.31 13.78 5.36
N LYS A 125 7.09 15.09 5.32
CA LYS A 125 7.50 16.01 6.41
C LYS A 125 6.54 15.94 7.56
N GLY A 126 5.98 14.84 7.91
CA GLY A 126 5.02 14.72 8.98
C GLY A 126 3.94 15.83 8.98
N VAL A 127 2.73 15.48 9.28
CA VAL A 127 1.62 16.43 9.45
C VAL A 127 0.97 16.22 10.80
N THR A 128 0.20 17.19 11.26
CA THR A 128 -0.70 16.96 12.38
C THR A 128 -1.92 16.19 11.92
N TRP A 129 -2.16 15.03 12.50
CA TRP A 129 -3.38 14.25 12.25
C TRP A 129 -4.53 14.84 13.06
N HIS A 130 -5.58 15.32 12.36
CA HIS A 130 -6.73 15.96 12.98
C HIS A 130 -7.85 14.97 13.27
N ILE A 131 -7.92 13.90 12.50
CA ILE A 131 -8.90 12.82 12.64
C ILE A 131 -8.16 11.50 12.58
N GLU A 132 -8.51 10.60 13.50
CA GLU A 132 -8.06 9.21 13.50
C GLU A 132 -9.23 8.31 13.89
N PHE A 133 -9.45 7.23 13.16
CA PHE A 133 -10.51 6.26 13.41
C PHE A 133 -10.21 4.91 12.76
N THR A 134 -10.93 3.87 13.20
CA THR A 134 -10.95 2.56 12.58
C THR A 134 -12.16 2.45 11.65
N PRO A 135 -11.99 2.31 10.32
CA PRO A 135 -13.11 2.18 9.40
C PRO A 135 -13.84 0.85 9.63
N THR A 136 -15.16 0.88 9.70
CA THR A 136 -15.97 -0.33 9.82
C THR A 136 -16.19 -0.98 8.45
N VAL A 137 -16.39 -2.31 8.42
CA VAL A 137 -16.75 -3.04 7.18
C VAL A 137 -17.99 -2.41 6.53
N ALA A 138 -19.00 -2.04 7.33
CA ALA A 138 -20.21 -1.41 6.82
C ALA A 138 -19.92 -0.04 6.15
N ALA A 139 -19.02 0.78 6.72
CA ALA A 139 -18.64 2.07 6.14
C ALA A 139 -17.89 1.86 4.80
N ILE A 140 -17.00 0.89 4.73
CA ILE A 140 -16.28 0.53 3.49
C ILE A 140 -17.27 0.07 2.41
N GLN A 141 -18.24 -0.77 2.74
CA GLN A 141 -19.27 -1.21 1.79
C GLN A 141 -20.13 -0.05 1.30
N ARG A 142 -20.51 0.88 2.19
CA ARG A 142 -21.24 2.09 1.80
C ARG A 142 -20.42 3.00 0.88
N LEU A 143 -19.10 3.12 1.11
CA LEU A 143 -18.20 3.84 0.20
C LEU A 143 -18.23 3.21 -1.21
N LYS A 144 -18.15 1.88 -1.31
CA LYS A 144 -18.23 1.17 -2.59
C LYS A 144 -19.58 1.37 -3.29
N MET A 145 -20.69 1.33 -2.56
CA MET A 145 -22.01 1.59 -3.11
C MET A 145 -22.12 3.03 -3.63
N GLN A 146 -21.60 4.01 -2.91
CA GLN A 146 -21.59 5.41 -3.36
C GLN A 146 -20.67 5.62 -4.57
N ALA A 147 -19.52 4.97 -4.60
CA ALA A 147 -18.61 4.98 -5.75
C ALA A 147 -19.27 4.36 -7.01
N GLN A 148 -20.09 3.33 -6.84
CA GLN A 148 -20.83 2.72 -7.94
C GLN A 148 -21.98 3.62 -8.42
N ALA A 149 -22.71 4.26 -7.49
CA ALA A 149 -23.79 5.16 -7.80
C ALA A 149 -23.35 6.47 -8.48
N ASN A 150 -22.08 6.87 -8.26
CA ASN A 150 -21.46 8.07 -8.83
C ASN A 150 -20.21 7.65 -9.64
N ALA A 151 -20.37 6.71 -10.57
CA ALA A 151 -19.26 6.09 -11.30
C ALA A 151 -18.49 7.04 -12.23
N GLU A 152 -19.09 8.18 -12.57
CA GLU A 152 -18.50 9.29 -13.32
C GLU A 152 -17.47 10.07 -12.49
N GLU A 153 -17.56 10.02 -11.15
CA GLU A 153 -16.64 10.74 -10.27
C GLU A 153 -15.35 9.97 -10.08
N VAL A 154 -14.23 10.65 -10.19
CA VAL A 154 -12.89 10.08 -9.98
C VAL A 154 -12.47 10.20 -8.51
N ASN A 155 -12.92 11.27 -7.87
CA ASN A 155 -12.56 11.63 -6.51
C ASN A 155 -13.80 11.80 -5.63
N PHE A 156 -13.63 11.52 -4.33
CA PHE A 156 -14.56 11.97 -3.30
C PHE A 156 -13.94 13.08 -2.48
N THR A 157 -14.78 13.89 -1.82
CA THR A 157 -14.33 14.89 -0.86
C THR A 157 -14.67 14.47 0.55
N ALA A 158 -13.80 14.79 1.50
CA ALA A 158 -14.00 14.54 2.93
C ALA A 158 -14.11 15.86 3.70
N LYS A 159 -15.08 15.94 4.61
CA LYS A 159 -15.31 17.06 5.50
C LYS A 159 -15.98 16.58 6.79
N THR A 160 -15.72 17.26 7.90
CA THR A 160 -16.49 17.06 9.13
C THR A 160 -17.72 17.98 9.14
N ASP A 161 -18.84 17.42 9.59
CA ASP A 161 -20.08 18.15 9.77
C ASP A 161 -20.82 17.62 11.01
N ASN A 162 -21.09 18.48 11.99
CA ASN A 162 -21.75 18.15 13.27
C ASN A 162 -21.11 16.96 14.02
N GLY A 163 -19.77 16.84 13.97
CA GLY A 163 -19.03 15.75 14.64
C GLY A 163 -18.94 14.47 13.83
N ASP A 164 -19.52 14.41 12.64
CA ASP A 164 -19.43 13.26 11.74
C ASP A 164 -18.44 13.53 10.60
N LEU A 165 -17.70 12.50 10.19
CA LEU A 165 -16.92 12.52 8.95
C LEU A 165 -17.83 12.13 7.78
N LYS A 166 -18.05 13.05 6.86
CA LYS A 166 -18.84 12.84 5.66
C LYS A 166 -17.97 12.76 4.42
N PHE A 167 -18.30 11.83 3.53
CA PHE A 167 -17.74 11.75 2.19
C PHE A 167 -18.81 12.17 1.18
N SER A 168 -18.40 12.99 0.20
CA SER A 168 -19.28 13.54 -0.84
C SER A 168 -18.69 13.31 -2.22
N PHE A 169 -19.55 13.05 -3.19
CA PHE A 169 -19.27 12.77 -4.59
C PHE A 169 -20.01 13.80 -5.45
N GLY A 170 -19.35 14.26 -6.51
CA GLY A 170 -19.92 15.30 -7.38
C GLY A 170 -20.10 16.65 -6.69
N ASP A 171 -20.84 17.53 -7.32
CA ASP A 171 -21.18 18.84 -6.82
C ASP A 171 -22.66 19.19 -7.10
N HIS A 172 -23.10 20.39 -6.67
CA HIS A 172 -24.48 20.82 -6.83
C HIS A 172 -24.89 21.14 -8.28
N SER A 173 -23.93 21.19 -9.20
CA SER A 173 -24.18 21.45 -10.63
C SER A 173 -24.40 20.18 -11.44
N THR A 174 -24.10 19.01 -10.85
CA THR A 174 -24.21 17.69 -11.46
C THR A 174 -24.94 16.72 -10.53
N HIS A 175 -24.89 15.44 -10.85
CA HIS A 175 -25.32 14.40 -9.92
C HIS A 175 -24.39 14.38 -8.71
N SER A 176 -24.93 14.27 -7.51
CA SER A 176 -24.14 14.25 -6.29
C SER A 176 -24.68 13.26 -5.29
N GLY A 177 -23.78 12.69 -4.49
CA GLY A 177 -24.10 11.80 -3.40
C GLY A 177 -23.24 12.11 -2.17
N ASN A 178 -23.74 11.82 -0.99
CA ASN A 178 -22.96 11.93 0.23
C ASN A 178 -23.44 10.91 1.28
N PHE A 179 -22.59 10.64 2.24
CA PHE A 179 -22.94 9.78 3.39
C PHE A 179 -21.99 10.01 4.56
N VAL A 180 -22.43 9.65 5.75
CA VAL A 180 -21.58 9.61 6.94
C VAL A 180 -20.69 8.37 6.83
N PHE A 181 -19.37 8.58 6.66
CA PHE A 181 -18.40 7.49 6.61
C PHE A 181 -18.07 7.04 8.03
N HIS A 182 -17.84 7.97 8.95
CA HIS A 182 -17.60 7.66 10.36
C HIS A 182 -18.33 8.68 11.27
N PRO A 183 -19.24 8.22 12.12
CA PRO A 183 -19.92 9.10 13.07
C PRO A 183 -19.03 9.39 14.28
N GLY A 184 -19.21 10.56 14.89
CA GLY A 184 -18.62 10.90 16.18
C GLY A 184 -17.09 10.98 16.17
N VAL A 185 -16.48 11.55 15.11
CA VAL A 185 -15.02 11.72 15.06
C VAL A 185 -14.56 12.78 16.06
N THR A 186 -13.42 12.53 16.70
CA THR A 186 -12.72 13.52 17.52
C THR A 186 -11.84 14.38 16.63
N GLY A 187 -12.18 15.67 16.49
CA GLY A 187 -11.45 16.59 15.64
C GLY A 187 -12.29 17.15 14.49
N THR A 188 -11.72 18.08 13.75
CA THR A 188 -12.44 18.82 12.73
C THR A 188 -11.54 19.06 11.52
N LEU A 189 -12.08 18.84 10.32
CA LEU A 189 -11.50 19.30 9.06
C LEU A 189 -12.13 20.64 8.72
N LYS A 190 -11.36 21.71 8.77
CA LYS A 190 -11.79 23.06 8.39
C LYS A 190 -11.88 23.22 6.88
N ARG A 191 -11.07 22.45 6.14
CA ARG A 191 -11.00 22.44 4.69
C ARG A 191 -11.65 21.18 4.14
N THR A 192 -12.14 21.27 2.91
CA THR A 192 -12.61 20.10 2.15
C THR A 192 -11.45 19.57 1.32
N TRP A 193 -11.07 18.32 1.57
CA TRP A 193 -9.99 17.64 0.87
C TRP A 193 -10.53 16.55 -0.05
N SER A 194 -9.81 16.27 -1.12
CA SER A 194 -10.22 15.31 -2.15
C SER A 194 -9.20 14.21 -2.34
N TRP A 195 -9.66 12.96 -2.50
CA TRP A 195 -8.82 11.78 -2.75
C TRP A 195 -9.42 10.88 -3.83
N PRO A 196 -8.56 10.13 -4.58
CA PRO A 196 -9.02 9.19 -5.60
C PRO A 196 -9.85 8.06 -5.00
N ILE A 197 -11.06 7.87 -5.51
CA ILE A 197 -12.01 6.84 -5.04
C ILE A 197 -11.40 5.45 -5.16
N LYS A 198 -10.89 5.09 -6.34
CA LYS A 198 -10.35 3.75 -6.62
C LYS A 198 -9.19 3.40 -5.70
N THR A 199 -8.26 4.31 -5.53
CA THR A 199 -7.06 4.10 -4.70
C THR A 199 -7.44 3.88 -3.23
N VAL A 200 -8.32 4.72 -2.68
CA VAL A 200 -8.76 4.58 -1.28
C VAL A 200 -9.52 3.28 -1.08
N ILE A 201 -10.42 2.91 -2.00
CA ILE A 201 -11.13 1.62 -1.93
C ILE A 201 -10.16 0.44 -2.02
N SER A 202 -9.19 0.47 -2.94
CA SER A 202 -8.20 -0.63 -3.07
C SER A 202 -7.42 -0.84 -1.77
N ILE A 203 -7.02 0.24 -1.09
CA ILE A 203 -6.31 0.13 0.18
C ILE A 203 -7.24 -0.38 1.30
N LEU A 204 -8.48 0.12 1.35
CA LEU A 204 -9.45 -0.31 2.36
C LEU A 204 -9.91 -1.77 2.18
N ASP A 205 -9.73 -2.34 0.99
CA ASP A 205 -10.04 -3.74 0.68
C ASP A 205 -8.92 -4.72 1.02
N LEU A 206 -7.70 -4.24 1.27
CA LEU A 206 -6.59 -5.10 1.67
C LEU A 206 -6.93 -5.89 2.94
N THR A 207 -6.34 -7.06 3.08
CA THR A 207 -6.47 -7.88 4.28
C THR A 207 -5.72 -7.23 5.46
N GLY A 208 -6.28 -7.29 6.66
CA GLY A 208 -5.65 -6.79 7.90
C GLY A 208 -6.44 -5.69 8.62
N ASP A 209 -5.97 -5.35 9.81
CA ASP A 209 -6.56 -4.30 10.64
C ASP A 209 -6.21 -2.91 10.11
N LYS A 210 -7.15 -1.98 10.18
CA LYS A 210 -7.01 -0.67 9.54
C LYS A 210 -7.19 0.48 10.50
N THR A 211 -6.33 1.49 10.35
CA THR A 211 -6.51 2.81 10.95
C THR A 211 -6.47 3.87 9.86
N PHE A 212 -7.40 4.79 9.88
CA PHE A 212 -7.49 5.89 8.90
C PHE A 212 -7.28 7.23 9.62
N ARG A 213 -6.33 8.00 9.12
CA ARG A 213 -5.96 9.33 9.62
C ARG A 213 -6.14 10.36 8.52
N ILE A 214 -6.64 11.53 8.88
CA ILE A 214 -6.79 12.66 7.95
C ILE A 214 -6.23 13.93 8.61
N SER A 215 -5.44 14.66 7.83
CA SER A 215 -4.89 15.95 8.20
C SER A 215 -5.61 17.10 7.47
N ASP A 216 -5.83 18.20 8.17
CA ASP A 216 -6.33 19.44 7.55
C ASP A 216 -5.25 20.15 6.69
N ASP A 217 -4.03 19.61 6.67
CA ASP A 217 -2.93 20.05 5.80
C ASP A 217 -2.92 19.34 4.43
N GLY A 218 -3.94 18.55 4.13
CA GLY A 218 -4.10 17.89 2.82
C GLY A 218 -3.35 16.58 2.70
N ALA A 219 -3.31 15.79 3.75
CA ALA A 219 -2.80 14.42 3.71
C ALA A 219 -3.78 13.46 4.35
N ALA A 220 -3.83 12.24 3.84
CA ALA A 220 -4.49 11.11 4.48
C ALA A 220 -3.49 9.96 4.64
N GLN A 221 -3.65 9.16 5.67
CA GLN A 221 -2.90 7.91 5.86
C GLN A 221 -3.88 6.80 6.20
N ILE A 222 -3.75 5.70 5.47
CA ILE A 222 -4.40 4.45 5.84
C ILE A 222 -3.28 3.49 6.24
N THR A 223 -3.30 3.06 7.49
CA THR A 223 -2.41 2.02 7.99
C THR A 223 -3.13 0.69 7.90
N VAL A 224 -2.47 -0.33 7.37
CA VAL A 224 -2.95 -1.72 7.32
C VAL A 224 -1.94 -2.60 8.02
N ASP A 225 -2.38 -3.30 9.05
CA ASP A 225 -1.59 -4.33 9.75
C ASP A 225 -2.04 -5.70 9.27
N SER A 226 -1.19 -6.37 8.50
CA SER A 226 -1.45 -7.72 7.98
C SER A 226 -1.11 -8.83 8.97
N GLY A 227 -0.49 -8.48 10.11
CA GLY A 227 0.10 -9.43 11.06
C GLY A 227 1.54 -9.87 10.69
N LEU A 228 1.92 -9.82 9.41
CA LEU A 228 3.29 -10.03 8.95
C LEU A 228 4.06 -8.72 8.79
N ALA A 229 3.35 -7.66 8.41
CA ALA A 229 3.90 -6.32 8.23
C ALA A 229 2.86 -5.25 8.53
N VAL A 230 3.34 -4.06 8.83
CA VAL A 230 2.51 -2.86 8.93
C VAL A 230 2.82 -1.97 7.72
N TYR A 231 1.79 -1.60 6.97
CA TYR A 231 1.89 -0.74 5.78
C TYR A 231 1.19 0.59 6.03
N ASN A 232 1.89 1.70 5.84
CA ASN A 232 1.34 3.04 5.88
C ASN A 232 1.21 3.57 4.45
N TYR A 233 0.00 3.78 4.00
CA TYR A 233 -0.32 4.37 2.70
C TYR A 233 -0.59 5.85 2.90
N ILE A 234 0.33 6.68 2.43
CA ILE A 234 0.23 8.14 2.54
C ILE A 234 -0.30 8.67 1.21
N LEU A 235 -1.41 9.37 1.28
CA LEU A 235 -2.15 9.92 0.13
C LEU A 235 -2.15 11.46 0.24
N PRO A 236 -1.45 12.17 -0.65
CA PRO A 236 -1.62 13.61 -0.77
C PRO A 236 -3.02 13.92 -1.30
N ALA A 237 -3.66 14.95 -0.74
CA ALA A 237 -4.93 15.42 -1.28
C ALA A 237 -4.72 15.99 -2.69
N GLN A 238 -5.71 15.78 -3.54
CA GLN A 238 -5.71 16.36 -4.87
C GLN A 238 -6.28 17.80 -4.81
N SER A 239 -5.62 18.72 -5.48
CA SER A 239 -6.17 20.05 -5.73
C SER A 239 -7.36 19.93 -6.68
N LYS A 240 -8.46 20.61 -6.35
CA LYS A 240 -9.57 20.82 -7.30
C LYS A 240 -9.11 21.66 -8.48
#